data_8897f539d26da213fd5d16875f941939
#
_entry.id   8897f539d26da213fd5d16875f941939
#
_cell.length_a   1.000
_cell.length_b   1.000
_cell.length_c   1.000
_cell.angle_alpha   90.00
_cell.angle_beta   90.00
_cell.angle_gamma   90.00
#
_symmetry.space_group_name_H-M   'P 1'
#
loop_
_entity.id
_entity.type
_entity.pdbx_description
1 polymer ?
#
loop_
_entity_poly.entity_id
_entity_poly.type
_entity_poly.pdbx_seq_one_letter_code
_entity_poly.pdbx_strand_id
1 'polypeptide(L)'
;MAGTVVAVLFNGLAFSEDINTAEAPHVPPHTSRIMPETVVIKFEAKEFVGPLDGKNYKFWSFNGTVPGPMIRVRLGDTVEFHLSNDSSNQFPHNIDLHAVNGPGGGAAVTLVAPGEKKVFQFKTLHPGLFVYHCASPVPSIPAHIANGMYGLILVEPKHGLSRVDHEFYVFQSEFFTQPSEDEDVLEFSLEKGMAEQADYVVFNGNSGALMGNNALQAEVGDKIRIYFGNIGPNGASSFHIIGEVFDEVYLEGALNGITNKNVQTTLVPSAGTAIVEFKVDIPGDYLLVDHSIFRINKGAVGMLTVTGEEDPEVFRALPE
;
A
#
# COMPACT_ATOMS: atom_id res chain seq x y z
N MET A 1 35.99 36.44 36.92
CA MET A 1 34.58 36.25 36.54
C MET A 1 34.50 35.00 35.64
N ALA A 2 34.06 33.91 36.19
CA ALA A 2 33.94 32.63 35.48
C ALA A 2 32.50 32.51 35.01
N GLY A 3 32.26 32.48 33.68
CA GLY A 3 30.96 32.30 33.10
C GLY A 3 30.63 30.83 32.97
N THR A 4 29.57 30.39 33.63
CA THR A 4 29.02 29.03 33.56
C THR A 4 28.15 28.92 32.31
N VAL A 5 28.58 28.08 31.36
CA VAL A 5 27.75 27.73 30.22
C VAL A 5 26.83 26.57 30.63
N VAL A 6 25.52 26.86 30.67
CA VAL A 6 24.48 25.83 30.85
C VAL A 6 24.17 25.24 29.50
N ALA A 7 24.58 23.99 29.28
CA ALA A 7 24.16 23.19 28.12
C ALA A 7 22.74 22.67 28.34
N VAL A 8 21.79 23.16 27.57
CA VAL A 8 20.43 22.63 27.52
C VAL A 8 20.46 21.41 26.61
N LEU A 9 20.38 20.22 27.21
CA LEU A 9 20.15 18.98 26.49
C LEU A 9 18.69 18.92 26.04
N PHE A 10 18.44 19.10 24.77
CA PHE A 10 17.17 18.72 24.14
C PHE A 10 17.11 17.20 24.08
N ASN A 11 16.38 16.59 24.99
CA ASN A 11 15.93 15.20 24.85
C ASN A 11 14.87 15.18 23.74
N GLY A 12 15.29 14.99 22.50
CA GLY A 12 14.41 14.55 21.42
C GLY A 12 13.90 13.15 21.78
N LEU A 13 12.62 13.02 22.06
CA LEU A 13 11.94 11.73 22.05
C LEU A 13 12.10 11.17 20.60
N ALA A 14 13.10 10.34 20.41
CA ALA A 14 13.16 9.48 19.24
C ALA A 14 11.94 8.55 19.34
N PHE A 15 10.90 8.79 18.54
CA PHE A 15 9.92 7.77 18.25
C PHE A 15 10.70 6.63 17.60
N SER A 16 10.75 5.49 18.23
CA SER A 16 11.20 4.24 17.62
C SER A 16 10.26 4.04 16.42
N GLU A 17 10.78 4.19 15.20
CA GLU A 17 10.07 3.76 14.01
C GLU A 17 9.60 2.33 14.23
N ASP A 18 8.31 2.06 14.01
CA ASP A 18 7.79 0.70 14.16
C ASP A 18 8.41 -0.16 13.05
N ILE A 19 9.40 -0.96 13.39
CA ILE A 19 10.15 -1.81 12.46
C ILE A 19 9.24 -2.73 11.61
N ASN A 20 7.99 -2.92 12.01
CA ASN A 20 7.03 -3.78 11.33
C ASN A 20 6.11 -3.03 10.37
N THR A 21 6.27 -1.71 10.21
CA THR A 21 5.45 -0.89 9.30
C THR A 21 6.32 0.02 8.43
N ALA A 22 5.87 0.31 7.21
CA ALA A 22 6.49 1.27 6.31
C ALA A 22 5.47 1.92 5.39
N GLU A 23 5.68 3.19 5.06
CA GLU A 23 4.87 3.93 4.08
C GLU A 23 5.25 3.56 2.65
N ALA A 24 4.27 3.52 1.75
CA ALA A 24 4.51 3.28 0.33
C ALA A 24 5.45 4.34 -0.29
N PRO A 25 6.35 3.95 -1.20
CA PRO A 25 6.54 2.64 -1.80
C PRO A 25 7.46 1.69 -1.00
N HIS A 26 7.87 2.07 0.20
CA HIS A 26 8.78 1.28 1.02
C HIS A 26 8.07 0.08 1.67
N VAL A 27 8.87 -0.94 1.97
CA VAL A 27 8.43 -2.18 2.60
C VAL A 27 9.15 -2.35 3.92
N PRO A 28 8.48 -2.79 5.00
CA PRO A 28 9.16 -3.08 6.26
C PRO A 28 10.23 -4.15 6.08
N PRO A 29 11.33 -4.13 6.84
CA PRO A 29 12.40 -5.11 6.70
C PRO A 29 11.92 -6.53 6.96
N HIS A 30 12.63 -7.53 6.41
CA HIS A 30 12.36 -8.94 6.64
C HIS A 30 12.35 -9.29 8.12
N THR A 31 11.41 -10.14 8.52
CA THR A 31 11.40 -10.68 9.87
C THR A 31 12.58 -11.68 10.02
N SER A 32 13.64 -11.27 10.70
CA SER A 32 14.84 -12.09 10.86
C SER A 32 14.72 -13.20 11.92
N ARG A 33 13.65 -13.21 12.69
CA ARG A 33 13.42 -14.14 13.81
C ARG A 33 12.89 -15.49 13.36
N ILE A 34 13.35 -16.54 14.05
CA ILE A 34 12.96 -17.93 13.78
C ILE A 34 11.65 -18.29 14.49
N MET A 35 11.40 -17.71 15.66
CA MET A 35 10.23 -18.00 16.50
C MET A 35 9.16 -16.91 16.37
N PRO A 36 7.88 -17.27 16.50
CA PRO A 36 6.80 -16.29 16.65
C PRO A 36 6.96 -15.49 17.95
N GLU A 37 6.50 -14.26 17.92
CA GLU A 37 6.48 -13.37 19.09
C GLU A 37 5.21 -12.51 19.11
N THR A 38 5.06 -11.69 20.15
CA THR A 38 4.03 -10.66 20.18
C THR A 38 4.57 -9.40 19.52
N VAL A 39 3.88 -8.96 18.47
CA VAL A 39 4.18 -7.75 17.70
C VAL A 39 3.13 -6.70 18.03
N VAL A 40 3.56 -5.49 18.40
CA VAL A 40 2.64 -4.37 18.67
C VAL A 40 2.58 -3.48 17.44
N ILE A 41 1.39 -3.26 16.90
CA ILE A 41 1.12 -2.35 15.79
C ILE A 41 0.22 -1.23 16.29
N LYS A 42 0.55 0.03 15.93
CA LYS A 42 -0.21 1.21 16.34
C LYS A 42 -0.59 2.03 15.12
N PHE A 43 -1.90 2.18 14.91
CA PHE A 43 -2.44 3.04 13.87
C PHE A 43 -3.32 4.13 14.48
N GLU A 44 -3.34 5.27 13.79
CA GLU A 44 -4.23 6.38 14.06
C GLU A 44 -5.07 6.66 12.80
N ALA A 45 -6.39 6.65 12.94
CA ALA A 45 -7.28 7.12 11.89
C ALA A 45 -7.20 8.65 11.81
N LYS A 46 -7.01 9.19 10.60
CA LYS A 46 -6.91 10.64 10.31
C LYS A 46 -7.73 11.03 9.10
N GLU A 47 -8.50 12.09 9.26
CA GLU A 47 -9.16 12.79 8.16
C GLU A 47 -8.36 14.05 7.85
N PHE A 48 -7.98 14.27 6.59
CA PHE A 48 -7.16 15.42 6.20
C PHE A 48 -7.42 15.85 4.75
N VAL A 49 -7.00 17.05 4.40
CA VAL A 49 -7.00 17.56 3.03
C VAL A 49 -5.60 17.40 2.45
N GLY A 50 -5.50 16.74 1.31
CA GLY A 50 -4.22 16.48 0.64
C GLY A 50 -4.33 16.47 -0.87
N PRO A 51 -3.20 16.36 -1.60
CA PRO A 51 -3.18 16.42 -3.06
C PRO A 51 -3.72 15.13 -3.69
N LEU A 52 -4.56 15.30 -4.73
CA LEU A 52 -5.01 14.26 -5.64
C LEU A 52 -5.00 14.85 -7.05
N ASP A 53 -4.05 14.45 -7.90
CA ASP A 53 -3.91 14.87 -9.29
C ASP A 53 -3.95 16.42 -9.49
N GLY A 54 -3.13 17.12 -8.72
CA GLY A 54 -3.03 18.59 -8.77
C GLY A 54 -4.19 19.35 -8.15
N LYS A 55 -5.16 18.68 -7.55
CA LYS A 55 -6.25 19.23 -6.75
C LYS A 55 -6.15 18.76 -5.31
N ASN A 56 -6.84 19.42 -4.41
CA ASN A 56 -6.99 18.97 -3.03
C ASN A 56 -8.20 18.02 -2.91
N TYR A 57 -8.10 17.03 -2.03
CA TYR A 57 -9.15 16.06 -1.73
C TYR A 57 -9.25 15.79 -0.23
N LYS A 58 -10.45 15.54 0.27
CA LYS A 58 -10.70 15.14 1.67
C LYS A 58 -10.42 13.66 1.84
N PHE A 59 -9.19 13.33 2.22
CA PHE A 59 -8.78 11.95 2.51
C PHE A 59 -9.20 11.51 3.92
N TRP A 60 -9.49 10.22 4.04
CA TRP A 60 -9.49 9.48 5.29
C TRP A 60 -8.39 8.43 5.22
N SER A 61 -7.63 8.25 6.28
CA SER A 61 -6.40 7.45 6.21
C SER A 61 -6.09 6.72 7.50
N PHE A 62 -5.16 5.79 7.42
CA PHE A 62 -4.42 5.29 8.57
C PHE A 62 -3.04 5.94 8.58
N ASN A 63 -2.67 6.53 9.72
CA ASN A 63 -1.40 7.25 9.97
C ASN A 63 -1.15 8.46 9.05
N GLY A 64 -2.19 9.03 8.41
CA GLY A 64 -2.05 10.22 7.55
C GLY A 64 -1.49 9.94 6.15
N THR A 65 -1.37 8.69 5.73
CA THR A 65 -0.89 8.30 4.39
C THR A 65 -1.95 7.50 3.63
N VAL A 66 -1.93 7.58 2.30
CA VAL A 66 -2.78 6.81 1.39
C VAL A 66 -1.90 6.21 0.28
N PRO A 67 -1.79 4.88 0.22
CA PRO A 67 -2.35 3.90 1.15
C PRO A 67 -1.78 4.05 2.56
N GLY A 68 -2.46 3.44 3.54
CA GLY A 68 -1.91 3.30 4.88
C GLY A 68 -0.65 2.45 4.90
N PRO A 69 0.15 2.47 5.98
CA PRO A 69 1.43 1.78 6.04
C PRO A 69 1.31 0.27 5.82
N MET A 70 2.24 -0.31 5.04
CA MET A 70 2.35 -1.77 4.94
C MET A 70 2.78 -2.36 6.27
N ILE A 71 2.10 -3.42 6.70
CA ILE A 71 2.45 -4.20 7.90
C ILE A 71 3.20 -5.46 7.47
N ARG A 72 4.30 -5.80 8.15
CA ARG A 72 5.04 -7.05 7.94
C ARG A 72 5.20 -7.82 9.24
N VAL A 73 4.62 -9.01 9.29
CA VAL A 73 4.64 -9.92 10.43
C VAL A 73 4.93 -11.34 9.95
N ARG A 74 5.10 -12.27 10.87
CA ARG A 74 5.45 -13.66 10.56
C ARG A 74 4.31 -14.61 10.95
N LEU A 75 4.20 -15.73 10.24
CA LEU A 75 3.29 -16.82 10.56
C LEU A 75 3.49 -17.29 12.01
N GLY A 76 2.38 -17.31 12.75
CA GLY A 76 2.33 -17.70 14.16
C GLY A 76 2.53 -16.55 15.16
N ASP A 77 2.84 -15.34 14.69
CA ASP A 77 2.89 -14.16 15.55
C ASP A 77 1.54 -13.88 16.19
N THR A 78 1.61 -13.31 17.38
CA THR A 78 0.48 -12.67 18.03
C THR A 78 0.60 -11.17 17.81
N VAL A 79 -0.34 -10.58 17.10
CA VAL A 79 -0.37 -9.13 16.85
C VAL A 79 -1.28 -8.47 17.87
N GLU A 80 -0.72 -7.55 18.64
CA GLU A 80 -1.47 -6.61 19.49
C GLU A 80 -1.67 -5.32 18.69
N PHE A 81 -2.87 -5.11 18.19
CA PHE A 81 -3.20 -3.97 17.32
C PHE A 81 -3.91 -2.88 18.10
N HIS A 82 -3.33 -1.68 18.09
CA HIS A 82 -3.87 -0.47 18.70
C HIS A 82 -4.42 0.44 17.60
N LEU A 83 -5.71 0.75 17.64
CA LEU A 83 -6.33 1.74 16.78
C LEU A 83 -6.78 2.93 17.62
N SER A 84 -6.32 4.12 17.29
CA SER A 84 -6.81 5.39 17.79
C SER A 84 -7.51 6.16 16.67
N ASN A 85 -8.44 7.04 17.05
CA ASN A 85 -9.11 7.95 16.14
C ASN A 85 -8.77 9.38 16.57
N ASP A 86 -8.18 10.19 15.68
CA ASP A 86 -7.82 11.56 15.98
C ASP A 86 -9.06 12.34 16.44
N SER A 87 -8.91 13.14 17.48
CA SER A 87 -10.03 13.88 18.08
C SER A 87 -10.63 14.95 17.17
N SER A 88 -9.92 15.35 16.12
CA SER A 88 -10.40 16.32 15.12
C SER A 88 -11.22 15.66 14.00
N ASN A 89 -11.23 14.34 13.90
CA ASN A 89 -12.00 13.60 12.91
C ASN A 89 -13.51 13.77 13.12
N GLN A 90 -14.28 13.64 12.04
CA GLN A 90 -15.75 13.74 12.07
C GLN A 90 -16.44 12.39 12.29
N PHE A 91 -15.80 11.30 11.81
CA PHE A 91 -16.43 9.99 11.74
C PHE A 91 -15.79 8.96 12.67
N PRO A 92 -16.55 7.95 13.10
CA PRO A 92 -15.99 6.79 13.77
C PRO A 92 -15.29 5.90 12.72
N HIS A 93 -14.15 5.32 13.10
CA HIS A 93 -13.36 4.42 12.26
C HIS A 93 -13.12 3.08 12.94
N ASN A 94 -12.82 2.05 12.16
CA ASN A 94 -12.39 0.75 12.63
C ASN A 94 -11.35 0.14 11.66
N ILE A 95 -10.97 -1.11 11.87
CA ILE A 95 -10.10 -1.81 10.92
C ILE A 95 -10.57 -3.25 10.74
N ASP A 96 -10.68 -3.65 9.48
CA ASP A 96 -10.83 -5.02 8.99
C ASP A 96 -9.51 -5.44 8.35
N LEU A 97 -8.85 -6.46 8.90
CA LEU A 97 -7.64 -7.05 8.31
C LEU A 97 -8.00 -8.43 7.73
N HIS A 98 -7.89 -8.59 6.42
CA HIS A 98 -8.20 -9.86 5.73
C HIS A 98 -7.26 -11.01 6.14
N ALA A 99 -6.18 -10.72 6.85
CA ALA A 99 -5.30 -11.72 7.46
C ALA A 99 -5.87 -12.34 8.75
N VAL A 100 -6.97 -11.78 9.29
CA VAL A 100 -7.54 -12.16 10.59
C VAL A 100 -8.68 -13.16 10.41
N ASN A 101 -8.57 -14.32 11.07
CA ASN A 101 -9.66 -15.27 11.19
C ASN A 101 -10.54 -14.93 12.39
N GLY A 102 -11.55 -14.10 12.19
CA GLY A 102 -12.47 -13.67 13.24
C GLY A 102 -13.55 -12.73 12.69
N PRO A 103 -14.65 -12.47 13.45
CA PRO A 103 -15.74 -11.64 12.97
C PRO A 103 -15.29 -10.24 12.53
N GLY A 104 -15.55 -9.90 11.25
CA GLY A 104 -15.19 -8.62 10.66
C GLY A 104 -13.70 -8.33 10.65
N GLY A 105 -12.81 -9.35 10.63
CA GLY A 105 -11.36 -9.15 10.57
C GLY A 105 -10.76 -8.25 11.66
N GLY A 106 -11.49 -8.03 12.77
CA GLY A 106 -11.18 -7.06 13.82
C GLY A 106 -12.15 -5.87 13.89
N ALA A 107 -12.89 -5.57 12.83
CA ALA A 107 -13.79 -4.41 12.78
C ALA A 107 -14.87 -4.43 13.87
N ALA A 108 -15.35 -5.63 14.24
CA ALA A 108 -16.37 -5.79 15.28
C ALA A 108 -15.92 -5.29 16.67
N VAL A 109 -14.62 -5.23 16.94
CA VAL A 109 -14.06 -4.89 18.25
C VAL A 109 -13.22 -3.60 18.24
N THR A 110 -13.05 -2.96 17.08
CA THR A 110 -12.17 -1.79 16.92
C THR A 110 -12.90 -0.50 16.53
N LEU A 111 -14.23 -0.46 16.52
CA LEU A 111 -14.92 0.80 16.20
C LEU A 111 -14.62 1.84 17.28
N VAL A 112 -13.93 2.92 16.90
CA VAL A 112 -13.50 4.03 17.75
C VAL A 112 -14.11 5.35 17.28
N ALA A 113 -14.77 6.07 18.19
CA ALA A 113 -15.22 7.43 17.94
C ALA A 113 -14.01 8.40 17.97
N PRO A 114 -14.15 9.65 17.46
CA PRO A 114 -13.10 10.66 17.58
C PRO A 114 -12.60 10.82 19.02
N GLY A 115 -11.28 10.77 19.20
CA GLY A 115 -10.60 10.82 20.50
C GLY A 115 -10.54 9.48 21.25
N GLU A 116 -11.16 8.42 20.74
CA GLU A 116 -11.13 7.10 21.37
C GLU A 116 -9.96 6.24 20.86
N LYS A 117 -9.65 5.18 21.64
CA LYS A 117 -8.68 4.16 21.31
C LYS A 117 -9.22 2.80 21.73
N LYS A 118 -8.96 1.79 20.88
CA LYS A 118 -9.20 0.38 21.20
C LYS A 118 -7.98 -0.47 20.86
N VAL A 119 -7.89 -1.60 21.53
CA VAL A 119 -6.83 -2.58 21.33
C VAL A 119 -7.47 -3.94 21.17
N PHE A 120 -7.01 -4.72 20.19
CA PHE A 120 -7.38 -6.11 20.06
C PHE A 120 -6.15 -6.95 19.72
N GLN A 121 -6.26 -8.26 19.89
CA GLN A 121 -5.19 -9.18 19.63
C GLN A 121 -5.67 -10.29 18.70
N PHE A 122 -4.81 -10.65 17.74
CA PHE A 122 -5.06 -11.80 16.86
C PHE A 122 -3.77 -12.58 16.61
N LYS A 123 -3.92 -13.83 16.17
CA LYS A 123 -2.81 -14.68 15.78
C LYS A 123 -2.80 -14.84 14.27
N THR A 124 -1.62 -14.71 13.65
CA THR A 124 -1.43 -14.94 12.21
C THR A 124 -1.43 -16.44 11.92
N LEU A 125 -2.45 -16.92 11.22
CA LEU A 125 -2.68 -18.36 10.98
C LEU A 125 -2.29 -18.79 9.56
N HIS A 126 -2.24 -17.87 8.61
CA HIS A 126 -1.97 -18.14 7.21
C HIS A 126 -0.92 -17.18 6.66
N PRO A 127 0.13 -17.67 5.98
CA PRO A 127 1.08 -16.78 5.29
C PRO A 127 0.45 -16.30 3.99
N GLY A 128 0.72 -15.04 3.65
CA GLY A 128 0.16 -14.40 2.45
C GLY A 128 0.26 -12.90 2.51
N LEU A 129 -0.07 -12.26 1.41
CA LEU A 129 -0.28 -10.83 1.30
C LEU A 129 -1.78 -10.56 1.31
N PHE A 130 -2.23 -9.73 2.24
CA PHE A 130 -3.64 -9.44 2.45
C PHE A 130 -3.87 -7.94 2.48
N VAL A 131 -5.07 -7.50 2.11
CA VAL A 131 -5.49 -6.11 2.34
C VAL A 131 -5.97 -5.91 3.77
N TYR A 132 -5.93 -4.69 4.23
CA TYR A 132 -6.73 -4.19 5.35
C TYR A 132 -7.45 -2.92 4.94
N HIS A 133 -8.58 -2.62 5.56
CA HIS A 133 -9.34 -1.39 5.31
C HIS A 133 -10.25 -1.03 6.48
N CYS A 134 -10.78 0.20 6.45
CA CYS A 134 -11.85 0.58 7.37
C CYS A 134 -13.18 -0.02 6.90
N ALA A 135 -13.93 -0.57 7.84
CA ALA A 135 -15.27 -1.14 7.63
C ALA A 135 -16.31 -0.47 8.55
N SER A 136 -16.12 0.81 8.91
CA SER A 136 -17.08 1.55 9.72
C SER A 136 -18.41 1.74 8.97
N PRO A 137 -19.56 1.49 9.63
CA PRO A 137 -20.86 1.62 8.96
C PRO A 137 -21.33 3.08 8.82
N VAL A 138 -20.65 4.06 9.41
CA VAL A 138 -21.06 5.47 9.42
C VAL A 138 -19.98 6.34 8.76
N PRO A 139 -20.29 7.04 7.65
CA PRO A 139 -21.58 7.12 6.96
C PRO A 139 -21.91 5.86 6.16
N SER A 140 -20.90 5.14 5.63
CA SER A 140 -21.04 3.84 4.97
C SER A 140 -19.67 3.20 4.76
N ILE A 141 -19.59 1.87 4.75
CA ILE A 141 -18.33 1.13 4.53
C ILE A 141 -17.63 1.56 3.23
N PRO A 142 -18.31 1.63 2.05
CA PRO A 142 -17.66 2.03 0.81
C PRO A 142 -17.04 3.45 0.87
N ALA A 143 -17.63 4.38 1.62
CA ALA A 143 -17.10 5.72 1.75
C ALA A 143 -15.71 5.73 2.41
N HIS A 144 -15.49 4.92 3.47
CA HIS A 144 -14.19 4.84 4.14
C HIS A 144 -13.12 4.29 3.21
N ILE A 145 -13.43 3.26 2.44
CA ILE A 145 -12.53 2.66 1.46
C ILE A 145 -12.21 3.67 0.36
N ALA A 146 -13.24 4.26 -0.24
CA ALA A 146 -13.08 5.21 -1.35
C ALA A 146 -12.37 6.51 -0.97
N ASN A 147 -12.34 6.86 0.33
CA ASN A 147 -11.62 8.04 0.82
C ASN A 147 -10.14 7.76 1.18
N GLY A 148 -9.66 6.49 1.12
CA GLY A 148 -8.24 6.21 1.30
C GLY A 148 -7.87 5.30 2.47
N MET A 149 -8.84 4.74 3.21
CA MET A 149 -8.58 3.91 4.39
C MET A 149 -8.32 2.45 4.03
N TYR A 150 -7.17 2.15 3.49
CA TYR A 150 -6.73 0.81 3.09
C TYR A 150 -5.20 0.68 3.08
N GLY A 151 -4.70 -0.56 3.09
CA GLY A 151 -3.29 -0.89 2.94
C GLY A 151 -3.06 -2.40 2.90
N LEU A 152 -1.80 -2.82 3.05
CA LEU A 152 -1.37 -4.21 2.99
C LEU A 152 -0.83 -4.73 4.32
N ILE A 153 -1.10 -6.00 4.59
CA ILE A 153 -0.43 -6.78 5.62
C ILE A 153 0.18 -8.03 4.99
N LEU A 154 1.51 -8.16 5.11
CA LEU A 154 2.27 -9.34 4.75
C LEU A 154 2.46 -10.23 5.97
N VAL A 155 1.97 -11.46 5.91
CA VAL A 155 2.30 -12.51 6.86
C VAL A 155 3.35 -13.41 6.22
N GLU A 156 4.62 -13.25 6.59
CA GLU A 156 5.71 -14.06 6.05
C GLU A 156 5.56 -15.53 6.42
N PRO A 157 5.92 -16.48 5.51
CA PRO A 157 6.03 -17.89 5.83
C PRO A 157 7.01 -18.15 6.97
N LYS A 158 6.91 -19.31 7.60
CA LYS A 158 7.78 -19.72 8.71
C LYS A 158 9.28 -19.56 8.43
N HIS A 159 9.71 -19.78 7.20
CA HIS A 159 11.10 -19.72 6.77
C HIS A 159 11.45 -18.42 6.02
N GLY A 160 10.56 -17.42 6.08
CA GLY A 160 10.70 -16.18 5.33
C GLY A 160 10.43 -16.34 3.82
N LEU A 161 10.68 -15.28 3.08
CA LEU A 161 10.67 -15.26 1.61
C LEU A 161 12.09 -15.35 1.07
N SER A 162 12.24 -15.75 -0.20
CA SER A 162 13.51 -15.66 -0.91
C SER A 162 14.03 -14.21 -0.89
N ARG A 163 15.34 -14.04 -0.87
CA ARG A 163 15.93 -12.70 -0.95
C ARG A 163 15.80 -12.17 -2.38
N VAL A 164 15.53 -10.89 -2.47
CA VAL A 164 15.56 -10.08 -3.68
C VAL A 164 16.37 -8.81 -3.39
N ASP A 165 16.78 -8.08 -4.42
CA ASP A 165 17.58 -6.87 -4.25
C ASP A 165 16.70 -5.69 -3.85
N HIS A 166 15.49 -5.60 -4.43
CA HIS A 166 14.51 -4.56 -4.11
C HIS A 166 13.13 -5.13 -3.81
N GLU A 167 12.46 -4.56 -2.81
CA GLU A 167 11.05 -4.80 -2.49
C GLU A 167 10.28 -3.48 -2.57
N PHE A 168 9.13 -3.47 -3.24
CA PHE A 168 8.28 -2.29 -3.37
C PHE A 168 6.84 -2.58 -2.99
N TYR A 169 6.20 -1.60 -2.37
CA TYR A 169 4.79 -1.56 -2.04
C TYR A 169 4.06 -0.67 -3.04
N VAL A 170 3.20 -1.25 -3.86
CA VAL A 170 2.36 -0.57 -4.86
C VAL A 170 0.89 -0.91 -4.63
N PHE A 171 0.05 0.11 -4.53
CA PHE A 171 -1.38 -0.09 -4.23
C PHE A 171 -2.25 0.75 -5.16
N GLN A 172 -3.13 0.08 -5.94
CA GLN A 172 -4.09 0.74 -6.81
C GLN A 172 -5.40 1.04 -6.08
N SER A 173 -5.97 2.21 -6.38
CA SER A 173 -7.26 2.64 -5.85
C SER A 173 -8.02 3.53 -6.82
N GLU A 174 -9.35 3.60 -6.64
CA GLU A 174 -10.28 4.43 -7.40
C GLU A 174 -10.80 5.56 -6.51
N PHE A 175 -10.85 6.80 -7.05
CA PHE A 175 -11.48 7.94 -6.40
C PHE A 175 -12.65 8.45 -7.22
N PHE A 176 -13.76 8.66 -6.54
CA PHE A 176 -15.04 9.15 -7.08
C PHE A 176 -15.28 10.52 -6.49
N THR A 177 -15.15 11.59 -7.27
CA THR A 177 -15.02 12.93 -6.71
C THR A 177 -16.14 13.86 -7.16
N GLN A 178 -16.50 14.78 -6.26
CA GLN A 178 -17.35 15.93 -6.52
C GLN A 178 -16.76 17.18 -5.82
N PRO A 179 -17.15 18.41 -6.22
CA PRO A 179 -16.81 19.60 -5.46
C PRO A 179 -17.35 19.52 -4.03
N SER A 180 -16.56 20.00 -3.06
CA SER A 180 -17.04 20.18 -1.68
C SER A 180 -17.60 21.61 -1.48
N GLU A 181 -18.01 21.94 -0.26
CA GLU A 181 -18.38 23.32 0.10
C GLU A 181 -17.21 24.30 -0.02
N ASP A 182 -15.98 23.81 0.09
CA ASP A 182 -14.75 24.56 -0.21
C ASP A 182 -14.43 24.40 -1.69
N GLU A 183 -14.51 25.50 -2.47
CA GLU A 183 -14.39 25.48 -3.95
C GLU A 183 -13.09 24.86 -4.47
N ASP A 184 -12.01 24.89 -3.66
CA ASP A 184 -10.70 24.35 -4.05
C ASP A 184 -10.48 22.89 -3.59
N VAL A 185 -11.47 22.25 -2.96
CA VAL A 185 -11.36 20.91 -2.40
C VAL A 185 -12.41 19.97 -2.98
N LEU A 186 -11.97 18.80 -3.39
CA LEU A 186 -12.83 17.68 -3.80
C LEU A 186 -13.19 16.81 -2.60
N GLU A 187 -14.36 16.16 -2.68
CA GLU A 187 -14.81 15.16 -1.71
C GLU A 187 -15.44 13.95 -2.41
N PHE A 188 -15.71 12.89 -1.67
CA PHE A 188 -16.29 11.65 -2.18
C PHE A 188 -17.70 11.85 -2.75
N SER A 189 -17.93 11.31 -3.95
CA SER A 189 -19.25 11.23 -4.60
C SER A 189 -19.82 9.82 -4.51
N LEU A 190 -20.83 9.63 -3.67
CA LEU A 190 -21.53 8.36 -3.57
C LEU A 190 -22.23 7.99 -4.89
N GLU A 191 -22.80 8.98 -5.60
CA GLU A 191 -23.45 8.76 -6.89
C GLU A 191 -22.50 8.13 -7.91
N LYS A 192 -21.32 8.71 -8.08
CA LYS A 192 -20.28 8.17 -8.98
C LYS A 192 -19.77 6.81 -8.52
N GLY A 193 -19.61 6.60 -7.20
CA GLY A 193 -19.23 5.33 -6.64
C GLY A 193 -20.23 4.21 -6.97
N MET A 194 -21.52 4.48 -6.81
CA MET A 194 -22.61 3.56 -7.16
C MET A 194 -22.72 3.31 -8.68
N ALA A 195 -22.34 4.30 -9.49
CA ALA A 195 -22.33 4.21 -10.96
C ALA A 195 -21.03 3.58 -11.51
N GLU A 196 -20.07 3.23 -10.66
CA GLU A 196 -18.73 2.71 -11.03
C GLU A 196 -17.93 3.67 -11.94
N GLN A 197 -18.11 4.97 -11.76
CA GLN A 197 -17.53 6.04 -12.57
C GLN A 197 -16.39 6.75 -11.81
N ALA A 198 -15.28 6.06 -11.61
CA ALA A 198 -14.10 6.65 -11.00
C ALA A 198 -13.57 7.81 -11.86
N ASP A 199 -13.32 8.95 -11.23
CA ASP A 199 -12.64 10.09 -11.88
C ASP A 199 -11.14 9.83 -11.96
N TYR A 200 -10.56 9.26 -10.88
CA TYR A 200 -9.15 8.89 -10.79
C TYR A 200 -8.99 7.41 -10.47
N VAL A 201 -7.99 6.81 -11.07
CA VAL A 201 -7.47 5.49 -10.73
C VAL A 201 -5.97 5.64 -10.61
N VAL A 202 -5.43 5.46 -9.42
CA VAL A 202 -4.05 5.86 -9.13
C VAL A 202 -3.28 4.76 -8.41
N PHE A 203 -1.95 4.81 -8.51
CA PHE A 203 -1.06 4.05 -7.64
C PHE A 203 -0.66 4.93 -6.44
N ASN A 204 -0.60 4.32 -5.25
CA ASN A 204 -0.17 4.95 -4.01
C ASN A 204 -0.84 6.29 -3.72
N GLY A 205 -2.18 6.35 -3.93
CA GLY A 205 -3.05 7.42 -3.45
C GLY A 205 -3.02 8.73 -4.23
N ASN A 206 -2.14 8.89 -5.23
CA ASN A 206 -2.06 10.11 -6.02
C ASN A 206 -1.51 9.82 -7.43
N SER A 207 -1.97 10.55 -8.44
CA SER A 207 -1.31 10.54 -9.74
C SER A 207 0.12 11.09 -9.59
N GLY A 208 1.09 10.43 -10.20
CA GLY A 208 2.48 10.83 -10.05
C GLY A 208 3.19 10.39 -8.75
N ALA A 209 2.53 9.67 -7.85
CA ALA A 209 3.15 9.13 -6.63
C ALA A 209 4.38 8.25 -6.93
N LEU A 210 4.41 7.59 -8.10
CA LEU A 210 5.51 6.76 -8.56
C LEU A 210 6.14 7.30 -9.86
N MET A 211 6.16 8.63 -10.08
CA MET A 211 6.67 9.24 -11.31
C MET A 211 7.76 10.28 -11.02
N GLY A 212 8.59 10.58 -12.03
CA GLY A 212 9.64 11.59 -11.92
C GLY A 212 10.63 11.25 -10.81
N ASN A 213 10.82 12.14 -9.85
CA ASN A 213 11.75 11.92 -8.72
C ASN A 213 11.29 10.82 -7.75
N ASN A 214 10.04 10.38 -7.84
CA ASN A 214 9.47 9.30 -7.03
C ASN A 214 9.44 7.96 -7.78
N ALA A 215 10.00 7.88 -8.99
CA ALA A 215 10.12 6.64 -9.73
C ALA A 215 10.89 5.59 -8.92
N LEU A 216 10.46 4.33 -9.00
CA LEU A 216 11.18 3.21 -8.42
C LEU A 216 12.53 3.07 -9.12
N GLN A 217 13.56 2.64 -8.40
CA GLN A 217 14.93 2.56 -8.90
C GLN A 217 15.49 1.16 -8.78
N ALA A 218 16.23 0.70 -9.81
CA ALA A 218 16.97 -0.55 -9.80
C ALA A 218 18.19 -0.48 -10.73
N GLU A 219 19.04 -1.51 -10.67
CA GLU A 219 20.16 -1.70 -11.58
C GLU A 219 19.97 -2.99 -12.40
N VAL A 220 20.56 -3.02 -13.59
CA VAL A 220 20.57 -4.25 -14.43
C VAL A 220 21.14 -5.42 -13.64
N GLY A 221 20.43 -6.53 -13.62
CA GLY A 221 20.75 -7.73 -12.87
C GLY A 221 19.99 -7.87 -11.55
N ASP A 222 19.39 -6.80 -11.04
CA ASP A 222 18.62 -6.83 -9.80
C ASP A 222 17.36 -7.70 -9.94
N LYS A 223 17.07 -8.43 -8.89
CA LYS A 223 15.80 -9.13 -8.69
C LYS A 223 14.86 -8.26 -7.86
N ILE A 224 13.68 -8.00 -8.40
CA ILE A 224 12.67 -7.11 -7.84
C ILE A 224 11.47 -7.94 -7.38
N ARG A 225 10.89 -7.55 -6.23
CA ARG A 225 9.59 -8.02 -5.76
C ARG A 225 8.67 -6.84 -5.55
N ILE A 226 7.46 -6.89 -6.14
CA ILE A 226 6.41 -5.92 -5.89
C ILE A 226 5.28 -6.59 -5.12
N TYR A 227 4.94 -6.04 -3.97
CA TYR A 227 3.74 -6.34 -3.23
C TYR A 227 2.62 -5.44 -3.76
N PHE A 228 1.79 -6.00 -4.62
CA PHE A 228 0.74 -5.26 -5.30
C PHE A 228 -0.62 -5.51 -4.65
N GLY A 229 -1.32 -4.42 -4.31
CA GLY A 229 -2.71 -4.43 -3.86
C GLY A 229 -3.62 -3.65 -4.79
N ASN A 230 -4.87 -4.05 -4.86
CA ASN A 230 -5.93 -3.28 -5.51
C ASN A 230 -7.15 -3.24 -4.58
N ILE A 231 -7.49 -2.06 -4.07
CA ILE A 231 -8.71 -1.94 -3.25
C ILE A 231 -9.96 -1.82 -4.12
N GLY A 232 -9.84 -1.34 -5.32
CA GLY A 232 -10.96 -0.90 -6.13
C GLY A 232 -11.44 0.49 -5.66
N PRO A 233 -12.65 0.61 -5.10
CA PRO A 233 -13.56 -0.44 -4.57
C PRO A 233 -14.34 -1.24 -5.61
N ASN A 234 -14.46 -0.77 -6.84
CA ASN A 234 -15.28 -1.43 -7.86
C ASN A 234 -14.44 -2.21 -8.88
N GLY A 235 -13.38 -1.58 -9.43
CA GLY A 235 -12.62 -2.11 -10.55
C GLY A 235 -11.55 -3.12 -10.16
N ALA A 236 -11.42 -4.21 -10.95
CA ALA A 236 -10.23 -5.05 -10.92
C ALA A 236 -9.07 -4.36 -11.63
N SER A 237 -7.83 -4.69 -11.27
CA SER A 237 -6.60 -4.23 -11.92
C SER A 237 -6.04 -5.29 -12.85
N SER A 238 -5.63 -4.92 -14.04
CA SER A 238 -4.81 -5.74 -14.94
C SER A 238 -3.36 -5.24 -14.84
N PHE A 239 -2.68 -5.58 -13.73
CA PHE A 239 -1.35 -5.07 -13.44
C PHE A 239 -0.30 -5.62 -14.41
N HIS A 240 0.46 -4.72 -15.00
CA HIS A 240 1.52 -4.99 -15.97
C HIS A 240 2.67 -3.99 -15.82
N ILE A 241 3.87 -4.41 -16.17
CA ILE A 241 5.03 -3.53 -16.35
C ILE A 241 5.41 -3.59 -17.82
N ILE A 242 5.27 -2.46 -18.53
CA ILE A 242 5.59 -2.39 -19.97
C ILE A 242 7.09 -2.60 -20.16
N GLY A 243 7.43 -3.67 -20.87
CA GLY A 243 8.82 -4.06 -21.12
C GLY A 243 9.30 -5.24 -20.25
N GLU A 244 8.48 -5.73 -19.30
CA GLU A 244 8.83 -6.83 -18.43
C GLU A 244 7.88 -8.03 -18.52
N VAL A 245 8.43 -9.22 -18.24
CA VAL A 245 7.69 -10.45 -18.01
C VAL A 245 8.00 -10.92 -16.60
N PHE A 246 6.98 -11.06 -15.76
CA PHE A 246 7.15 -11.55 -14.41
C PHE A 246 7.65 -12.99 -14.39
N ASP A 247 8.80 -13.23 -13.79
CA ASP A 247 9.36 -14.59 -13.62
C ASP A 247 8.43 -15.45 -12.75
N GLU A 248 7.90 -14.85 -11.67
CA GLU A 248 6.98 -15.48 -10.74
C GLU A 248 5.84 -14.56 -10.33
N VAL A 249 4.62 -15.10 -10.31
CA VAL A 249 3.43 -14.43 -9.79
C VAL A 249 2.76 -15.31 -8.75
N TYR A 250 2.64 -14.78 -7.53
CA TYR A 250 1.86 -15.35 -6.45
C TYR A 250 0.45 -14.76 -6.54
N LEU A 251 -0.44 -15.49 -7.21
CA LEU A 251 -1.83 -15.06 -7.38
C LEU A 251 -2.52 -14.93 -6.03
N GLU A 252 -3.37 -13.90 -5.91
CA GLU A 252 -4.14 -13.62 -4.68
C GLU A 252 -3.26 -13.45 -3.43
N GLY A 253 -1.96 -13.17 -3.61
CA GLY A 253 -1.00 -13.04 -2.52
C GLY A 253 -0.70 -14.36 -1.79
N ALA A 254 -1.09 -15.51 -2.34
CA ALA A 254 -0.99 -16.82 -1.68
C ALA A 254 0.45 -17.34 -1.67
N LEU A 255 1.08 -17.36 -0.51
CA LEU A 255 2.49 -17.79 -0.35
C LEU A 255 2.68 -19.30 -0.17
N ASN A 256 1.61 -20.06 0.02
CA ASN A 256 1.64 -21.53 0.10
C ASN A 256 1.13 -22.22 -1.19
N GLY A 257 0.81 -21.43 -2.22
CA GLY A 257 0.27 -21.91 -3.48
C GLY A 257 1.35 -22.23 -4.51
N ILE A 258 0.89 -22.62 -5.70
CA ILE A 258 1.72 -22.74 -6.90
C ILE A 258 1.86 -21.34 -7.50
N THR A 259 3.09 -20.94 -7.81
CA THR A 259 3.36 -19.69 -8.54
C THR A 259 3.14 -19.89 -10.03
N ASN A 260 2.56 -18.90 -10.71
CA ASN A 260 2.58 -18.83 -12.16
C ASN A 260 3.90 -18.24 -12.62
N LYS A 261 4.43 -18.76 -13.72
CA LYS A 261 5.72 -18.33 -14.27
C LYS A 261 5.57 -17.72 -15.66
N ASN A 262 6.46 -16.77 -15.96
CA ASN A 262 6.53 -16.08 -17.26
C ASN A 262 5.19 -15.41 -17.62
N VAL A 263 4.68 -14.61 -16.69
CA VAL A 263 3.39 -13.92 -16.79
C VAL A 263 3.60 -12.48 -17.21
N GLN A 264 2.93 -12.03 -18.26
CA GLN A 264 3.03 -10.65 -18.74
C GLN A 264 2.12 -9.68 -17.94
N THR A 265 0.92 -10.13 -17.57
CA THR A 265 -0.12 -9.30 -16.92
C THR A 265 -0.86 -10.17 -15.92
N THR A 266 -1.06 -9.67 -14.71
CA THR A 266 -1.80 -10.38 -13.66
C THR A 266 -3.09 -9.65 -13.31
N LEU A 267 -4.20 -10.41 -13.15
CA LEU A 267 -5.49 -9.87 -12.73
C LEU A 267 -5.55 -9.82 -11.20
N VAL A 268 -5.82 -8.64 -10.65
CA VAL A 268 -6.01 -8.43 -9.21
C VAL A 268 -7.42 -7.88 -8.97
N PRO A 269 -8.31 -8.65 -8.37
CA PRO A 269 -9.68 -8.21 -8.10
C PRO A 269 -9.73 -7.08 -7.07
N SER A 270 -10.90 -6.45 -6.92
CA SER A 270 -11.15 -5.51 -5.81
C SER A 270 -10.90 -6.18 -4.48
N ALA A 271 -10.25 -5.48 -3.56
CA ALA A 271 -9.75 -5.99 -2.27
C ALA A 271 -8.83 -7.22 -2.41
N GLY A 272 -8.18 -7.37 -3.56
CA GLY A 272 -7.24 -8.44 -3.85
C GLY A 272 -5.79 -7.99 -3.84
N THR A 273 -4.89 -8.98 -3.91
CA THR A 273 -3.44 -8.78 -3.92
C THR A 273 -2.76 -9.69 -4.92
N ALA A 274 -1.54 -9.34 -5.30
CA ALA A 274 -0.59 -10.22 -5.98
C ALA A 274 0.83 -9.90 -5.52
N ILE A 275 1.72 -10.88 -5.56
CA ILE A 275 3.15 -10.63 -5.44
C ILE A 275 3.76 -11.01 -6.78
N VAL A 276 4.53 -10.10 -7.37
CA VAL A 276 5.26 -10.36 -8.60
C VAL A 276 6.75 -10.27 -8.37
N GLU A 277 7.51 -11.20 -8.95
CA GLU A 277 8.97 -11.19 -8.95
C GLU A 277 9.49 -11.24 -10.39
N PHE A 278 10.52 -10.47 -10.66
CA PHE A 278 11.20 -10.42 -11.96
C PHE A 278 12.62 -9.93 -11.80
N LYS A 279 13.46 -10.24 -12.77
CA LYS A 279 14.83 -9.74 -12.88
C LYS A 279 14.90 -8.75 -14.05
N VAL A 280 15.49 -7.59 -13.84
CA VAL A 280 15.69 -6.60 -14.90
C VAL A 280 16.99 -6.87 -15.64
N ASP A 281 16.92 -7.02 -16.97
CA ASP A 281 18.06 -7.39 -17.81
C ASP A 281 18.57 -6.24 -18.70
N ILE A 282 17.75 -5.21 -18.94
CA ILE A 282 18.07 -4.07 -19.83
C ILE A 282 17.85 -2.75 -19.09
N PRO A 283 18.74 -1.74 -19.23
CA PRO A 283 18.51 -0.42 -18.66
C PRO A 283 17.42 0.35 -19.42
N GLY A 284 16.69 1.21 -18.70
CA GLY A 284 15.63 2.05 -19.28
C GLY A 284 14.53 2.39 -18.30
N ASP A 285 13.50 3.05 -18.81
CA ASP A 285 12.31 3.42 -18.05
C ASP A 285 11.17 2.46 -18.38
N TYR A 286 10.67 1.77 -17.37
CA TYR A 286 9.60 0.78 -17.44
C TYR A 286 8.33 1.33 -16.79
N LEU A 287 7.21 1.33 -17.50
CA LEU A 287 5.95 1.85 -16.96
C LEU A 287 5.15 0.74 -16.26
N LEU A 288 4.87 0.93 -14.99
CA LEU A 288 3.86 0.18 -14.26
C LEU A 288 2.49 0.71 -14.66
N VAL A 289 1.57 -0.16 -15.07
CA VAL A 289 0.25 0.26 -15.54
C VAL A 289 -0.86 -0.69 -15.09
N ASP A 290 -2.08 -0.15 -14.98
CA ASP A 290 -3.28 -0.97 -15.15
C ASP A 290 -3.56 -1.07 -16.66
N HIS A 291 -3.49 -2.28 -17.22
CA HIS A 291 -3.66 -2.51 -18.66
C HIS A 291 -5.14 -2.42 -19.11
N SER A 292 -6.06 -2.07 -18.24
CA SER A 292 -7.31 -1.40 -18.61
C SER A 292 -6.97 0.01 -19.09
N ILE A 293 -6.33 0.10 -20.25
CA ILE A 293 -5.33 1.09 -20.65
C ILE A 293 -5.75 2.56 -20.53
N PHE A 294 -7.03 2.88 -20.68
CA PHE A 294 -7.54 4.24 -20.47
C PHE A 294 -7.40 4.74 -19.02
N ARG A 295 -7.12 3.83 -18.07
CA ARG A 295 -6.85 4.21 -16.69
C ARG A 295 -5.50 4.90 -16.49
N ILE A 296 -4.57 4.79 -17.43
CA ILE A 296 -3.35 5.62 -17.47
C ILE A 296 -3.72 7.10 -17.45
N ASN A 297 -4.74 7.51 -18.23
CA ASN A 297 -5.21 8.90 -18.28
C ASN A 297 -5.94 9.33 -16.99
N LYS A 298 -6.23 8.38 -16.09
CA LYS A 298 -6.80 8.64 -14.77
C LYS A 298 -5.76 8.57 -13.64
N GLY A 299 -4.48 8.31 -13.99
CA GLY A 299 -3.37 8.28 -13.05
C GLY A 299 -2.84 6.88 -12.68
N ALA A 300 -3.37 5.78 -13.26
CA ALA A 300 -2.87 4.42 -13.01
C ALA A 300 -1.56 4.16 -13.79
N VAL A 301 -0.53 4.91 -13.47
CA VAL A 301 0.82 4.83 -14.05
C VAL A 301 1.88 5.07 -12.98
N GLY A 302 2.94 4.30 -13.02
CA GLY A 302 4.16 4.46 -12.26
C GLY A 302 5.37 4.18 -13.15
N MET A 303 6.56 4.46 -12.67
CA MET A 303 7.81 4.25 -13.39
C MET A 303 8.80 3.48 -12.52
N LEU A 304 9.48 2.53 -13.16
CA LEU A 304 10.69 1.90 -12.66
C LEU A 304 11.83 2.32 -13.59
N THR A 305 12.81 3.05 -13.06
CA THR A 305 14.02 3.44 -13.79
C THR A 305 15.12 2.44 -13.46
N VAL A 306 15.64 1.79 -14.50
CA VAL A 306 16.74 0.82 -14.41
C VAL A 306 18.00 1.41 -15.02
N THR A 307 19.08 1.45 -14.22
CA THR A 307 20.40 1.90 -14.70
C THR A 307 21.32 0.69 -14.95
N GLY A 308 22.31 0.83 -15.81
CA GLY A 308 23.29 -0.24 -16.09
C GLY A 308 23.76 -0.27 -17.53
N GLU A 309 24.41 -1.36 -17.91
CA GLU A 309 24.93 -1.58 -19.27
C GLU A 309 23.84 -2.18 -20.17
N GLU A 310 23.81 -1.72 -21.42
CA GLU A 310 22.94 -2.29 -22.47
C GLU A 310 23.42 -3.69 -22.87
N ASP A 311 22.49 -4.59 -23.17
CA ASP A 311 22.77 -5.89 -23.82
C ASP A 311 22.10 -5.92 -25.20
N PRO A 312 22.87 -5.63 -26.29
CA PRO A 312 22.34 -5.63 -27.64
C PRO A 312 21.93 -7.00 -28.18
N GLU A 313 22.27 -8.10 -27.49
CA GLU A 313 21.79 -9.42 -27.85
C GLU A 313 20.37 -9.68 -27.37
N VAL A 314 19.97 -9.00 -26.27
CA VAL A 314 18.62 -9.05 -25.72
C VAL A 314 17.69 -8.03 -26.36
N PHE A 315 18.15 -6.76 -26.47
CA PHE A 315 17.34 -5.67 -27.02
C PHE A 315 18.19 -4.65 -27.77
N ARG A 316 17.87 -4.41 -29.04
CA ARG A 316 18.50 -3.36 -29.87
C ARG A 316 17.62 -2.94 -31.04
N ALA A 317 17.74 -1.68 -31.44
CA ALA A 317 17.27 -1.24 -32.76
C ALA A 317 18.20 -1.76 -33.86
N LEU A 318 17.65 -2.17 -34.99
CA LEU A 318 18.44 -2.49 -36.19
C LEU A 318 18.52 -1.23 -37.07
N PRO A 319 19.66 -0.99 -37.76
CA PRO A 319 19.72 0.08 -38.73
C PRO A 319 18.73 -0.17 -39.88
N GLU A 320 18.13 0.91 -40.41
CA GLU A 320 17.26 0.90 -41.60
C GLU A 320 18.01 0.48 -42.86
#